data_a4441d6ccb09d12e6726b073114bc204
#
_entry.id   a4441d6ccb09d12e6726b073114bc204
#
_cell.length_a   1.000
_cell.length_b   1.000
_cell.length_c   1.000
_cell.angle_alpha   90.00
_cell.angle_beta   90.00
_cell.angle_gamma   90.00
#
_symmetry.space_group_name_H-M   'P 1'
#
loop_
_entity.id
_entity.type
_entity.pdbx_description
1 polymer ?
#
loop_
_entity_poly.entity_id
_entity_poly.type
_entity_poly.pdbx_seq_one_letter_code
_entity_poly.pdbx_strand_id
1 'polypeptide(L)'
;PDGSMKASSRVAPVAGETLERIDALLSRLGNPVGVSAYKPYHSSGEDFLHSFLGMIGIPIELTPQFREDAPVVFLNESARFDPTIVARIDKQLRAGKSIVITTGLLKALQGKGIEQIVDLEVSDRRVLTRSFSNLWGGVWEADRDILLPQVRYATNDSWEEITALAAEN
;
A
#
# COMPACT_ATOMS: atom_id res chain seq x y z
N PRO A 1 -1.27 24.06 30.28
CA PRO A 1 -0.12 23.21 30.32
C PRO A 1 1.04 24.13 30.12
N ASP A 2 1.68 24.47 31.23
CA ASP A 2 2.90 25.16 31.12
C ASP A 2 3.83 24.22 30.36
N GLY A 3 4.23 24.60 29.19
CA GLY A 3 5.23 23.89 28.46
C GLY A 3 6.54 23.96 29.22
N SER A 4 6.62 23.26 30.35
CA SER A 4 7.77 23.36 31.20
C SER A 4 8.97 22.89 30.42
N MET A 5 9.69 23.82 29.88
CA MET A 5 10.99 23.65 29.22
C MET A 5 11.97 22.82 30.08
N LYS A 6 11.69 22.66 31.37
CA LYS A 6 12.42 21.80 32.29
C LYS A 6 12.36 20.30 31.95
N ALA A 7 11.25 19.82 31.41
CA ALA A 7 11.14 18.43 30.93
C ALA A 7 11.96 18.23 29.64
N SER A 8 11.99 19.22 28.76
CA SER A 8 12.74 19.15 27.48
C SER A 8 14.25 19.19 27.70
N SER A 9 14.75 19.81 28.79
CA SER A 9 16.20 19.86 29.06
C SER A 9 16.82 18.49 29.39
N ARG A 10 16.01 17.49 29.78
CA ARG A 10 16.44 16.10 29.98
C ARG A 10 16.18 15.23 28.74
N VAL A 11 15.11 15.52 28.02
CA VAL A 11 14.72 14.73 26.85
C VAL A 11 15.67 14.92 25.69
N ALA A 12 16.09 16.15 25.43
CA ALA A 12 16.97 16.46 24.31
C ALA A 12 18.33 15.72 24.34
N PRO A 13 19.07 15.68 25.46
CA PRO A 13 20.31 14.90 25.54
C PRO A 13 20.09 13.40 25.37
N VAL A 14 19.03 12.84 25.97
CA VAL A 14 18.71 11.40 25.82
C VAL A 14 18.32 11.09 24.38
N ALA A 15 17.53 11.94 23.73
CA ALA A 15 17.20 11.78 22.33
C ALA A 15 18.46 11.88 21.45
N GLY A 16 19.36 12.83 21.71
CA GLY A 16 20.61 12.95 20.98
C GLY A 16 21.49 11.70 21.11
N GLU A 17 21.71 11.21 22.32
CA GLU A 17 22.46 9.97 22.55
C GLU A 17 21.81 8.76 21.88
N THR A 18 20.48 8.67 21.91
CA THR A 18 19.75 7.58 21.27
C THR A 18 19.89 7.64 19.76
N LEU A 19 19.79 8.83 19.15
CA LEU A 19 19.97 9.03 17.73
C LEU A 19 21.39 8.70 17.29
N GLU A 20 22.40 9.09 18.07
CA GLU A 20 23.80 8.77 17.78
C GLU A 20 24.06 7.24 17.82
N ARG A 21 23.47 6.53 18.78
CA ARG A 21 23.53 5.07 18.84
C ARG A 21 22.82 4.41 17.64
N ILE A 22 21.67 4.94 17.25
CA ILE A 22 20.92 4.46 16.08
C ILE A 22 21.72 4.70 14.81
N ASP A 23 22.32 5.88 14.65
CA ASP A 23 23.14 6.21 13.49
C ASP A 23 24.35 5.27 13.36
N ALA A 24 25.02 4.96 14.46
CA ALA A 24 26.10 3.98 14.50
C ALA A 24 25.66 2.56 14.12
N LEU A 25 24.39 2.19 14.36
CA LEU A 25 23.81 0.92 13.91
C LEU A 25 23.42 0.98 12.44
N LEU A 26 22.75 2.05 12.01
CA LEU A 26 22.28 2.23 10.64
C LEU A 26 23.44 2.29 9.65
N SER A 27 24.60 2.89 10.05
CA SER A 27 25.80 2.94 9.22
C SER A 27 26.40 1.54 8.90
N ARG A 28 26.01 0.50 9.63
CA ARG A 28 26.43 -0.90 9.41
C ARG A 28 25.42 -1.70 8.60
N LEU A 29 24.22 -1.15 8.40
CA LEU A 29 23.21 -1.79 7.58
C LEU A 29 23.60 -1.63 6.10
N GLY A 30 23.37 -2.67 5.33
CA GLY A 30 23.46 -2.61 3.87
C GLY A 30 22.29 -1.83 3.26
N ASN A 31 22.16 -1.94 1.96
CA ASN A 31 21.03 -1.35 1.26
C ASN A 31 19.73 -1.94 1.80
N PRO A 32 18.65 -1.14 1.92
CA PRO A 32 17.34 -1.62 2.29
C PRO A 32 16.90 -2.78 1.38
N VAL A 33 16.30 -3.79 1.99
CA VAL A 33 15.72 -4.93 1.26
C VAL A 33 14.23 -4.93 1.52
N GLY A 34 13.44 -4.73 0.47
CA GLY A 34 11.99 -4.71 0.59
C GLY A 34 11.30 -4.63 -0.77
N VAL A 35 9.98 -4.74 -0.75
CA VAL A 35 9.17 -4.46 -1.92
C VAL A 35 9.25 -2.96 -2.21
N SER A 36 9.63 -2.62 -3.43
CA SER A 36 9.70 -1.22 -3.84
C SER A 36 8.32 -0.58 -3.79
N ALA A 37 8.18 0.49 -3.04
CA ALA A 37 6.93 1.25 -2.93
C ALA A 37 7.17 2.71 -3.35
N TYR A 38 6.28 3.21 -4.19
CA TYR A 38 6.38 4.55 -4.72
C TYR A 38 5.44 5.50 -4.00
N LYS A 39 6.00 6.57 -3.44
CA LYS A 39 5.25 7.68 -2.85
C LYS A 39 5.84 9.00 -3.33
N PRO A 40 5.17 9.71 -4.25
CA PRO A 40 5.63 11.02 -4.72
C PRO A 40 5.82 12.01 -3.58
N TYR A 41 6.74 12.98 -3.74
CA TYR A 41 6.86 14.08 -2.79
C TYR A 41 5.55 14.86 -2.66
N HIS A 42 5.25 15.33 -1.47
CA HIS A 42 4.05 16.12 -1.16
C HIS A 42 2.72 15.41 -1.48
N SER A 43 2.75 14.08 -1.56
CA SER A 43 1.55 13.25 -1.76
C SER A 43 0.95 12.81 -0.43
N SER A 44 -0.34 12.48 -0.46
CA SER A 44 -1.10 11.95 0.66
C SER A 44 -2.09 10.89 0.18
N GLY A 45 -2.55 10.05 1.09
CA GLY A 45 -3.48 8.95 0.84
C GLY A 45 -2.90 7.63 1.30
N GLU A 46 -3.64 6.91 2.15
CA GLU A 46 -3.23 5.66 2.79
C GLU A 46 -1.85 5.76 3.47
N ASP A 47 -1.59 6.91 4.12
CA ASP A 47 -0.26 7.33 4.56
C ASP A 47 0.42 6.36 5.55
N PHE A 48 -0.34 5.61 6.33
CA PHE A 48 0.20 4.65 7.31
C PHE A 48 0.27 3.21 6.80
N LEU A 49 -0.20 2.94 5.58
CA LEU A 49 -0.28 1.57 5.06
C LEU A 49 1.09 0.89 5.01
N HIS A 50 2.13 1.60 4.58
CA HIS A 50 3.50 1.07 4.53
C HIS A 50 4.00 0.63 5.92
N SER A 51 3.67 1.41 6.96
CA SER A 51 4.01 1.06 8.35
C SER A 51 3.28 -0.19 8.82
N PHE A 52 1.99 -0.32 8.50
CA PHE A 52 1.21 -1.51 8.83
C PHE A 52 1.74 -2.76 8.11
N LEU A 53 2.12 -2.65 6.84
CA LEU A 53 2.73 -3.74 6.09
C LEU A 53 4.05 -4.19 6.75
N GLY A 54 4.90 -3.23 7.15
CA GLY A 54 6.12 -3.53 7.89
C GLY A 54 5.86 -4.22 9.24
N MET A 55 4.82 -3.81 9.98
CA MET A 55 4.45 -4.43 11.26
C MET A 55 4.01 -5.89 11.13
N ILE A 56 3.42 -6.28 10.00
CA ILE A 56 3.04 -7.68 9.72
C ILE A 56 4.15 -8.47 9.02
N GLY A 57 5.36 -7.90 8.91
CA GLY A 57 6.53 -8.59 8.40
C GLY A 57 6.74 -8.46 6.89
N ILE A 58 6.04 -7.57 6.20
CA ILE A 58 6.26 -7.27 4.78
C ILE A 58 7.19 -6.05 4.69
N PRO A 59 8.49 -6.24 4.39
CA PRO A 59 9.41 -5.13 4.31
C PRO A 59 9.11 -4.28 3.07
N ILE A 60 8.99 -2.98 3.26
CA ILE A 60 8.70 -2.00 2.22
C ILE A 60 9.86 -1.02 2.10
N GLU A 61 10.39 -0.87 0.89
CA GLU A 61 11.35 0.17 0.54
C GLU A 61 10.59 1.35 -0.10
N LEU A 62 10.30 2.37 0.71
CA LEU A 62 9.55 3.54 0.27
C LEU A 62 10.46 4.55 -0.40
N THR A 63 10.19 4.88 -1.66
CA THR A 63 10.97 5.85 -2.43
C THR A 63 10.09 6.91 -3.09
N PRO A 64 10.59 8.15 -3.23
CA PRO A 64 9.88 9.19 -3.99
C PRO A 64 10.12 9.10 -5.50
N GLN A 65 10.99 8.20 -5.94
CA GLN A 65 11.23 7.88 -7.34
C GLN A 65 10.58 6.55 -7.69
N PHE A 66 9.85 6.51 -8.79
CA PHE A 66 9.30 5.26 -9.30
C PHE A 66 10.44 4.37 -9.82
N ARG A 67 10.58 3.18 -9.22
CA ARG A 67 11.65 2.21 -9.53
C ARG A 67 11.27 1.36 -10.75
N GLU A 68 11.59 1.84 -11.95
CA GLU A 68 11.35 1.09 -13.18
C GLU A 68 12.15 -0.22 -13.27
N ASP A 69 13.24 -0.33 -12.54
CA ASP A 69 14.09 -1.53 -12.47
C ASP A 69 13.52 -2.62 -11.56
N ALA A 70 12.68 -2.25 -10.59
CA ALA A 70 12.12 -3.20 -9.64
C ALA A 70 11.22 -4.26 -10.31
N PRO A 71 11.31 -5.53 -9.92
CA PRO A 71 10.44 -6.59 -10.45
C PRO A 71 8.99 -6.46 -9.98
N VAL A 72 8.79 -5.90 -8.80
CA VAL A 72 7.48 -5.63 -8.19
C VAL A 72 7.48 -4.21 -7.64
N VAL A 73 6.44 -3.45 -7.93
CA VAL A 73 6.22 -2.11 -7.35
C VAL A 73 4.88 -2.08 -6.64
N PHE A 74 4.90 -1.65 -5.38
CA PHE A 74 3.70 -1.42 -4.58
C PHE A 74 3.26 0.05 -4.71
N LEU A 75 1.98 0.25 -5.02
CA LEU A 75 1.36 1.54 -5.24
C LEU A 75 0.12 1.69 -4.35
N ASN A 76 0.11 2.68 -3.50
CA ASN A 76 -1.06 3.07 -2.72
C ASN A 76 -1.68 4.37 -3.26
N GLU A 77 -2.75 4.84 -2.62
CA GLU A 77 -3.51 6.02 -3.06
C GLU A 77 -2.64 7.26 -3.28
N SER A 78 -1.52 7.41 -2.56
CA SER A 78 -0.64 8.57 -2.72
C SER A 78 -0.02 8.68 -4.12
N ALA A 79 0.09 7.59 -4.87
CA ALA A 79 0.63 7.60 -6.23
C ALA A 79 -0.28 8.35 -7.23
N ARG A 80 -1.54 8.64 -6.89
CA ARG A 80 -2.48 9.45 -7.73
C ARG A 80 -1.98 10.86 -8.03
N PHE A 81 -1.03 11.37 -7.23
CA PHE A 81 -0.45 12.70 -7.41
C PHE A 81 0.60 12.75 -8.54
N ASP A 82 1.03 11.58 -9.03
CA ASP A 82 1.85 11.51 -10.24
C ASP A 82 0.93 11.46 -11.48
N PRO A 83 0.90 12.52 -12.33
CA PRO A 83 0.05 12.54 -13.51
C PRO A 83 0.43 11.49 -14.55
N THR A 84 1.60 10.89 -14.43
CA THR A 84 2.10 9.87 -15.37
C THR A 84 1.92 8.45 -14.83
N ILE A 85 1.28 8.27 -13.67
CA ILE A 85 1.26 6.97 -12.98
C ILE A 85 0.62 5.85 -13.82
N VAL A 86 -0.46 6.13 -14.55
CA VAL A 86 -1.12 5.13 -15.42
C VAL A 86 -0.18 4.65 -16.51
N ALA A 87 0.53 5.58 -17.17
CA ALA A 87 1.52 5.21 -18.19
C ALA A 87 2.71 4.43 -17.60
N ARG A 88 3.12 4.73 -16.37
CA ARG A 88 4.16 3.96 -15.66
C ARG A 88 3.71 2.55 -15.34
N ILE A 89 2.45 2.38 -14.89
CA ILE A 89 1.84 1.07 -14.66
C ILE A 89 1.83 0.25 -15.94
N ASP A 90 1.31 0.81 -17.04
CA ASP A 90 1.26 0.12 -18.34
C ASP A 90 2.67 -0.31 -18.81
N LYS A 91 3.64 0.61 -18.72
CA LYS A 91 5.03 0.33 -19.08
C LYS A 91 5.63 -0.81 -18.26
N GLN A 92 5.37 -0.83 -16.96
CA GLN A 92 5.89 -1.85 -16.03
C GLN A 92 5.29 -3.22 -16.37
N LEU A 93 3.98 -3.29 -16.57
CA LEU A 93 3.28 -4.53 -16.94
C LEU A 93 3.73 -5.06 -18.31
N ARG A 94 3.87 -4.20 -19.32
CA ARG A 94 4.40 -4.58 -20.65
C ARG A 94 5.84 -5.07 -20.61
N ALA A 95 6.61 -4.65 -19.60
CA ALA A 95 7.95 -5.18 -19.35
C ALA A 95 7.97 -6.54 -18.63
N GLY A 96 6.80 -7.17 -18.42
CA GLY A 96 6.67 -8.45 -17.72
C GLY A 96 6.88 -8.36 -16.21
N LYS A 97 6.74 -7.17 -15.63
CA LYS A 97 6.91 -6.94 -14.20
C LYS A 97 5.56 -6.81 -13.50
N SER A 98 5.56 -6.93 -12.18
CA SER A 98 4.34 -6.90 -11.37
C SER A 98 4.08 -5.55 -10.74
N ILE A 99 2.80 -5.20 -10.63
CA ILE A 99 2.31 -4.07 -9.86
C ILE A 99 1.34 -4.58 -8.81
N VAL A 100 1.54 -4.14 -7.58
CA VAL A 100 0.56 -4.30 -6.50
C VAL A 100 -0.10 -2.95 -6.28
N ILE A 101 -1.40 -2.89 -6.46
CA ILE A 101 -2.19 -1.66 -6.36
C ILE A 101 -3.26 -1.80 -5.27
N THR A 102 -3.46 -0.74 -4.49
CA THR A 102 -4.57 -0.69 -3.53
C THR A 102 -5.90 -0.33 -4.22
N THR A 103 -7.01 -0.72 -3.62
CA THR A 103 -8.34 -0.30 -4.08
C THR A 103 -8.52 1.22 -3.97
N GLY A 104 -7.84 1.89 -3.02
CA GLY A 104 -7.83 3.34 -2.90
C GLY A 104 -7.21 4.01 -4.12
N LEU A 105 -6.06 3.54 -4.58
CA LEU A 105 -5.43 4.05 -5.79
C LEU A 105 -6.26 3.70 -7.04
N LEU A 106 -6.72 2.45 -7.16
CA LEU A 106 -7.54 2.03 -8.30
C LEU A 106 -8.75 2.96 -8.46
N LYS A 107 -9.48 3.22 -7.37
CA LYS A 107 -10.61 4.15 -7.36
C LYS A 107 -10.21 5.58 -7.77
N ALA A 108 -9.08 6.06 -7.28
CA ALA A 108 -8.59 7.41 -7.58
C ALA A 108 -8.14 7.58 -9.05
N LEU A 109 -7.88 6.49 -9.76
CA LEU A 109 -7.47 6.47 -11.15
C LEU A 109 -8.61 6.16 -12.13
N GLN A 110 -9.78 5.77 -11.63
CA GLN A 110 -10.98 5.60 -12.48
C GLN A 110 -11.30 6.90 -13.22
N GLY A 111 -11.62 6.79 -14.50
CA GLY A 111 -11.79 7.93 -15.41
C GLY A 111 -10.49 8.60 -15.86
N LYS A 112 -9.33 8.06 -15.49
CA LYS A 112 -8.00 8.58 -15.88
C LYS A 112 -7.21 7.63 -16.77
N GLY A 113 -7.87 6.62 -17.33
CA GLY A 113 -7.28 5.69 -18.27
C GLY A 113 -6.83 4.36 -17.67
N ILE A 114 -6.99 4.14 -16.36
CA ILE A 114 -6.64 2.85 -15.72
C ILE A 114 -7.51 1.71 -16.28
N GLU A 115 -8.71 2.01 -16.74
CA GLU A 115 -9.66 1.07 -17.33
C GLU A 115 -9.15 0.41 -18.62
N GLN A 116 -8.12 0.97 -19.23
CA GLN A 116 -7.46 0.36 -20.39
C GLN A 116 -6.45 -0.73 -20.02
N ILE A 117 -6.16 -0.85 -18.71
CA ILE A 117 -5.15 -1.75 -18.17
C ILE A 117 -5.79 -2.79 -17.24
N VAL A 118 -6.80 -2.38 -16.50
CA VAL A 118 -7.41 -3.17 -15.41
C VAL A 118 -8.92 -3.22 -15.59
N ASP A 119 -9.47 -4.42 -15.71
CA ASP A 119 -10.92 -4.68 -15.86
C ASP A 119 -11.64 -4.74 -14.51
N LEU A 120 -11.23 -3.90 -13.58
CA LEU A 120 -11.80 -3.81 -12.24
C LEU A 120 -12.33 -2.41 -11.97
N GLU A 121 -13.51 -2.33 -11.39
CA GLU A 121 -14.13 -1.09 -10.92
C GLU A 121 -14.34 -1.14 -9.41
N VAL A 122 -13.88 -0.13 -8.70
CA VAL A 122 -14.17 0.06 -7.27
C VAL A 122 -15.43 0.91 -7.14
N SER A 123 -16.50 0.32 -6.64
CA SER A 123 -17.77 1.03 -6.44
C SER A 123 -17.73 1.92 -5.18
N ASP A 124 -18.74 2.79 -5.01
CA ASP A 124 -18.91 3.57 -3.78
C ASP A 124 -19.48 2.74 -2.61
N ARG A 125 -19.90 1.51 -2.89
CA ARG A 125 -20.43 0.60 -1.88
C ARG A 125 -19.30 -0.02 -1.06
N ARG A 126 -19.60 -0.31 0.19
CA ARG A 126 -18.77 -1.09 1.07
C ARG A 126 -19.53 -2.33 1.51
N VAL A 127 -18.82 -3.40 1.72
CA VAL A 127 -19.35 -4.69 2.11
C VAL A 127 -18.75 -5.09 3.44
N LEU A 128 -19.58 -5.50 4.37
CA LEU A 128 -19.17 -6.06 5.64
C LEU A 128 -19.08 -7.58 5.49
N THR A 129 -17.93 -8.16 5.78
CA THR A 129 -17.74 -9.61 5.67
C THR A 129 -16.88 -10.16 6.79
N ARG A 130 -17.08 -11.43 7.09
CA ARG A 130 -16.21 -12.23 7.97
C ARG A 130 -15.61 -13.42 7.24
N SER A 131 -16.25 -13.86 6.16
CA SER A 131 -15.90 -15.09 5.46
C SER A 131 -15.11 -14.79 4.20
N PHE A 132 -14.08 -15.58 3.98
CA PHE A 132 -13.20 -15.48 2.82
C PHE A 132 -13.04 -16.87 2.22
N SER A 133 -12.91 -16.94 0.91
CA SER A 133 -12.55 -18.17 0.23
C SER A 133 -11.35 -17.98 -0.68
N ASN A 134 -10.64 -19.06 -0.93
CA ASN A 134 -9.64 -19.10 -1.98
C ASN A 134 -10.15 -19.85 -3.20
N LEU A 135 -9.41 -19.75 -4.30
CA LEU A 135 -9.73 -20.41 -5.56
C LEU A 135 -9.85 -21.95 -5.45
N TRP A 136 -9.23 -22.56 -4.43
CA TRP A 136 -9.20 -24.00 -4.19
C TRP A 136 -10.33 -24.51 -3.27
N GLY A 137 -11.31 -23.65 -2.95
CA GLY A 137 -12.45 -24.00 -2.11
C GLY A 137 -12.18 -23.98 -0.60
N GLY A 138 -11.01 -23.51 -0.16
CA GLY A 138 -10.77 -23.26 1.26
C GLY A 138 -11.59 -22.06 1.72
N VAL A 139 -12.31 -22.20 2.84
CA VAL A 139 -13.06 -21.12 3.47
C VAL A 139 -12.52 -20.89 4.87
N TRP A 140 -12.34 -19.65 5.26
CA TRP A 140 -11.97 -19.24 6.61
C TRP A 140 -12.73 -18.01 7.05
N GLU A 141 -12.84 -17.84 8.35
CA GLU A 141 -13.52 -16.70 8.94
C GLU A 141 -12.54 -15.83 9.74
N ALA A 142 -12.72 -14.52 9.64
CA ALA A 142 -12.04 -13.56 10.49
C ALA A 142 -12.71 -13.49 11.87
N ASP A 143 -11.95 -13.16 12.90
CA ASP A 143 -12.48 -13.00 14.27
C ASP A 143 -13.51 -11.87 14.37
N ARG A 144 -13.45 -10.90 13.46
CA ARG A 144 -14.32 -9.72 13.43
C ARG A 144 -14.76 -9.40 12.01
N ASP A 145 -15.86 -8.65 11.94
CA ASP A 145 -16.33 -8.11 10.67
C ASP A 145 -15.32 -7.13 10.09
N ILE A 146 -15.03 -7.30 8.81
CA ILE A 146 -14.11 -6.47 8.04
C ILE A 146 -14.91 -5.70 6.99
N LEU A 147 -14.76 -4.39 6.99
CA LEU A 147 -15.40 -3.51 6.02
C LEU A 147 -14.49 -3.36 4.79
N LEU A 148 -14.93 -3.89 3.66
CA LEU A 148 -14.19 -3.85 2.40
C LEU A 148 -14.89 -2.97 1.36
N PRO A 149 -14.15 -2.30 0.47
CA PRO A 149 -14.74 -1.70 -0.72
C PRO A 149 -15.25 -2.80 -1.64
N GLN A 150 -16.39 -2.56 -2.29
CA GLN A 150 -16.92 -3.48 -3.29
C GLN A 150 -16.16 -3.27 -4.60
N VAL A 151 -15.55 -4.33 -5.10
CA VAL A 151 -14.92 -4.38 -6.42
C VAL A 151 -15.84 -5.13 -7.37
N ARG A 152 -15.98 -4.62 -8.59
CA ARG A 152 -16.72 -5.24 -9.69
C ARG A 152 -15.76 -5.57 -10.81
N TYR A 153 -15.99 -6.68 -11.45
CA TYR A 153 -15.26 -7.09 -12.65
C TYR A 153 -16.01 -6.62 -13.88
N ALA A 154 -15.31 -6.00 -14.81
CA ALA A 154 -15.88 -5.60 -16.10
C ALA A 154 -15.97 -6.80 -17.07
N THR A 155 -15.07 -7.77 -16.92
CA THR A 155 -15.03 -9.00 -17.71
C THR A 155 -14.96 -10.23 -16.81
N ASN A 156 -15.03 -11.43 -17.38
CA ASN A 156 -14.95 -12.68 -16.64
C ASN A 156 -13.57 -13.36 -16.80
N ASP A 157 -12.56 -12.60 -17.11
CA ASP A 157 -11.19 -13.08 -17.42
C ASP A 157 -10.22 -12.86 -16.25
N SER A 158 -10.70 -12.32 -15.13
CA SER A 158 -9.90 -12.06 -13.93
C SER A 158 -9.76 -13.30 -13.07
N TRP A 159 -8.63 -13.42 -12.39
CA TRP A 159 -8.36 -14.49 -11.45
C TRP A 159 -8.23 -13.90 -10.05
N GLU A 160 -9.12 -14.31 -9.16
CA GLU A 160 -9.06 -13.96 -7.74
C GLU A 160 -8.46 -15.10 -6.94
N GLU A 161 -7.40 -14.83 -6.21
CA GLU A 161 -6.85 -15.82 -5.28
C GLU A 161 -7.65 -15.89 -3.99
N ILE A 162 -8.19 -14.74 -3.55
CA ILE A 162 -8.97 -14.62 -2.32
C ILE A 162 -10.21 -13.78 -2.59
N THR A 163 -11.36 -14.34 -2.30
CA THR A 163 -12.65 -13.67 -2.44
C THR A 163 -13.30 -13.48 -1.08
N ALA A 164 -13.82 -12.28 -0.83
CA ALA A 164 -14.65 -12.01 0.32
C ALA A 164 -16.08 -12.50 0.05
N LEU A 165 -16.60 -13.36 0.92
CA LEU A 165 -17.96 -13.85 0.83
C LEU A 165 -18.89 -12.94 1.63
N ALA A 166 -19.77 -12.21 0.94
CA ALA A 166 -20.77 -11.37 1.56
C ALA A 166 -22.15 -11.82 1.14
N ALA A 167 -23.09 -11.82 2.07
CA ALA A 167 -24.49 -11.99 1.73
C ALA A 167 -25.00 -10.70 1.04
N GLU A 168 -25.69 -10.84 -0.09
CA GLU A 168 -26.48 -9.72 -0.64
C GLU A 168 -27.66 -9.45 0.33
N ASN A 169 -27.76 -8.18 0.78
CA ASN A 169 -28.91 -7.68 1.52
C ASN A 169 -29.93 -7.09 0.56
#